data_26a0c74813fba1c1150641569f85f17e
#
_entry.id   26a0c74813fba1c1150641569f85f17e
#
_cell.length_a   1.000
_cell.length_b   1.000
_cell.length_c   1.000
_cell.angle_alpha   90.00
_cell.angle_beta   90.00
_cell.angle_gamma   90.00
#
_symmetry.space_group_name_H-M   'P 1'
#
loop_
_entity.id
_entity.type
_entity.pdbx_description
1 polymer ?
#
loop_
_entity_poly.entity_id
_entity_poly.type
_entity_poly.pdbx_seq_one_letter_code
_entity_poly.pdbx_strand_id
1 'polypeptide(L)'
;MTKTAAMTRPLCVLMLSGEYPPMEGGVGDFTHLLGAALVERGVEVHVLTSLRARSGAPLQHPAIRCHPLLPSWGWFPLYTILRGLLREVQPDVLNIQYQTAAYGMHPAVNLLPYVFGALPCVVTFHDLLVPYLFPKAGPLRWGANVALAHACRGVIVTNAQDRARLQEHHRLRRLEVIPIGSNIADKLPTLYDRNRWRERLGIPADRLMLCYFGFLNASKGGEELIAALDTLSAWDYNVGLLMIGGAVGASDPSNRAYLERVQSSIRQRGLEERVIWTGYMPPEEVSASFRSADICVLPYRDGASFRRGSFMAALAHGMPIVSTQPEVALPELVDGRNILLVPPRDARVLAETIVRLAADDTLRHRLALGARELAQEFDWRRIAARTLEVYHAVAARRGANNSPR
;
A
#
# COMPACT_ATOMS: atom_id res chain seq x y z
N MET A 1 -0.98 29.35 42.09
CA MET A 1 -2.05 28.36 41.93
C MET A 1 -1.90 27.73 40.52
N THR A 2 -1.20 26.64 40.47
CA THR A 2 -0.92 25.86 39.25
C THR A 2 -2.20 25.14 38.85
N LYS A 3 -2.79 25.50 37.71
CA LYS A 3 -3.87 24.73 37.08
C LYS A 3 -3.30 23.35 36.73
N THR A 4 -3.68 22.36 37.51
CA THR A 4 -3.49 20.94 37.18
C THR A 4 -4.16 20.68 35.82
N ALA A 5 -3.35 20.40 34.78
CA ALA A 5 -3.88 19.99 33.49
C ALA A 5 -4.70 18.72 33.75
N ALA A 6 -6.00 18.79 33.47
CA ALA A 6 -6.85 17.62 33.47
C ALA A 6 -6.23 16.63 32.46
N MET A 7 -5.86 15.45 32.93
CA MET A 7 -5.44 14.34 32.07
C MET A 7 -6.62 14.01 31.18
N THR A 8 -6.62 14.57 29.97
CA THR A 8 -7.59 14.19 28.95
C THR A 8 -7.29 12.75 28.57
N ARG A 9 -8.30 11.86 28.63
CA ARG A 9 -8.16 10.48 28.21
C ARG A 9 -7.59 10.43 26.78
N PRO A 10 -6.83 9.39 26.43
CA PRO A 10 -6.38 9.16 25.04
C PRO A 10 -7.57 9.23 24.07
N LEU A 11 -7.32 9.76 22.86
CA LEU A 11 -8.30 9.68 21.78
C LEU A 11 -8.55 8.21 21.45
N CYS A 12 -9.81 7.77 21.50
CA CYS A 12 -10.22 6.42 21.18
C CYS A 12 -10.81 6.36 19.77
N VAL A 13 -10.23 5.53 18.92
CA VAL A 13 -10.65 5.37 17.51
C VAL A 13 -11.09 3.94 17.24
N LEU A 14 -12.28 3.78 16.68
CA LEU A 14 -12.75 2.51 16.13
C LEU A 14 -12.57 2.52 14.61
N MET A 15 -11.70 1.67 14.09
CA MET A 15 -11.53 1.44 12.67
C MET A 15 -12.44 0.29 12.22
N LEU A 16 -13.19 0.48 11.15
CA LEU A 16 -13.95 -0.57 10.48
C LEU A 16 -13.19 -0.98 9.23
N SER A 17 -12.75 -2.23 9.16
CA SER A 17 -12.00 -2.75 8.01
C SER A 17 -12.58 -4.06 7.51
N GLY A 18 -12.78 -4.16 6.19
CA GLY A 18 -13.26 -5.38 5.52
C GLY A 18 -12.30 -6.54 5.61
N GLU A 19 -11.02 -6.22 5.70
CA GLU A 19 -9.88 -7.13 5.79
C GLU A 19 -9.00 -6.71 6.96
N TYR A 20 -8.38 -7.67 7.63
CA TYR A 20 -7.38 -7.41 8.66
C TYR A 20 -6.51 -8.66 8.86
N PRO A 21 -5.21 -8.55 9.18
CA PRO A 21 -4.35 -9.70 9.40
C PRO A 21 -4.95 -10.72 10.39
N PRO A 22 -4.82 -12.03 10.10
CA PRO A 22 -3.99 -12.67 9.08
C PRO A 22 -4.62 -12.80 7.68
N MET A 23 -5.75 -12.12 7.42
CA MET A 23 -6.30 -12.10 6.07
C MET A 23 -5.35 -11.33 5.14
N GLU A 24 -5.09 -11.89 3.97
CA GLU A 24 -4.33 -11.21 2.92
C GLU A 24 -5.16 -10.10 2.29
N GLY A 25 -4.65 -8.87 2.29
CA GLY A 25 -5.32 -7.72 1.66
C GLY A 25 -4.68 -6.38 1.99
N GLY A 26 -4.56 -5.53 0.99
CA GLY A 26 -3.89 -4.23 1.13
C GLY A 26 -4.58 -3.27 2.10
N VAL A 27 -5.91 -3.34 2.23
CA VAL A 27 -6.68 -2.53 3.18
C VAL A 27 -6.43 -3.01 4.62
N GLY A 28 -6.30 -4.33 4.80
CA GLY A 28 -5.97 -4.94 6.09
C GLY A 28 -4.58 -4.53 6.57
N ASP A 29 -3.57 -4.64 5.70
CA ASP A 29 -2.20 -4.23 5.98
C ASP A 29 -2.12 -2.72 6.31
N PHE A 30 -2.76 -1.89 5.50
CA PHE A 30 -2.86 -0.45 5.76
C PHE A 30 -3.47 -0.15 7.13
N THR A 31 -4.61 -0.80 7.44
CA THR A 31 -5.33 -0.59 8.71
C THR A 31 -4.45 -0.97 9.90
N HIS A 32 -3.72 -2.08 9.78
CA HIS A 32 -2.81 -2.55 10.81
C HIS A 32 -1.63 -1.58 11.03
N LEU A 33 -0.95 -1.18 9.96
CA LEU A 33 0.23 -0.31 10.03
C LEU A 33 -0.13 1.12 10.48
N LEU A 34 -1.26 1.66 9.99
CA LEU A 34 -1.79 2.93 10.49
C LEU A 34 -2.15 2.83 11.97
N GLY A 35 -2.82 1.74 12.38
CA GLY A 35 -3.18 1.49 13.78
C GLY A 35 -1.96 1.46 14.68
N ALA A 36 -0.90 0.74 14.29
CA ALA A 36 0.37 0.69 15.03
C ALA A 36 1.01 2.08 15.18
N ALA A 37 1.09 2.84 14.10
CA ALA A 37 1.64 4.19 14.12
C ALA A 37 0.80 5.20 14.92
N LEU A 38 -0.52 5.00 15.02
CA LEU A 38 -1.42 5.79 15.88
C LEU A 38 -1.25 5.43 17.36
N VAL A 39 -1.06 4.14 17.67
CA VAL A 39 -0.75 3.69 19.04
C VAL A 39 0.56 4.30 19.55
N GLU A 40 1.61 4.36 18.71
CA GLU A 40 2.86 5.04 19.04
C GLU A 40 2.65 6.54 19.40
N ARG A 41 1.54 7.13 18.95
CA ARG A 41 1.14 8.53 19.25
C ARG A 41 0.15 8.66 20.40
N GLY A 42 -0.07 7.58 21.15
CA GLY A 42 -0.94 7.56 22.32
C GLY A 42 -2.44 7.48 21.99
N VAL A 43 -2.82 7.04 20.80
CA VAL A 43 -4.22 6.79 20.42
C VAL A 43 -4.63 5.39 20.87
N GLU A 44 -5.79 5.25 21.48
CA GLU A 44 -6.41 3.97 21.75
C GLU A 44 -7.10 3.48 20.47
N VAL A 45 -6.60 2.35 19.91
CA VAL A 45 -7.04 1.86 18.61
C VAL A 45 -7.79 0.53 18.77
N HIS A 46 -9.04 0.52 18.26
CA HIS A 46 -9.88 -0.66 18.11
C HIS A 46 -10.12 -0.91 16.62
N VAL A 47 -10.18 -2.18 16.22
CA VAL A 47 -10.48 -2.58 14.83
C VAL A 47 -11.63 -3.57 14.83
N LEU A 48 -12.76 -3.21 14.20
CA LEU A 48 -13.86 -4.14 13.92
C LEU A 48 -13.70 -4.74 12.53
N THR A 49 -13.67 -6.06 12.44
CA THR A 49 -13.43 -6.77 11.18
C THR A 49 -14.19 -8.11 11.09
N SER A 50 -13.99 -8.81 9.97
CA SER A 50 -14.60 -10.12 9.69
C SER A 50 -14.13 -11.20 10.67
N LEU A 51 -14.98 -12.18 10.95
CA LEU A 51 -14.64 -13.41 11.68
C LEU A 51 -13.45 -14.17 11.06
N ARG A 52 -13.18 -14.00 9.78
CA ARG A 52 -12.04 -14.61 9.09
C ARG A 52 -10.69 -14.19 9.68
N ALA A 53 -10.60 -13.04 10.34
CA ALA A 53 -9.40 -12.58 11.02
C ALA A 53 -9.15 -13.28 12.38
N ARG A 54 -10.01 -14.22 12.81
CA ARG A 54 -9.84 -15.01 14.06
C ARG A 54 -8.75 -16.05 13.98
N SER A 55 -8.55 -16.64 12.82
CA SER A 55 -7.66 -17.81 12.65
C SER A 55 -6.25 -17.35 12.32
N GLY A 56 -5.37 -17.28 13.31
CA GLY A 56 -3.94 -17.07 13.12
C GLY A 56 -3.36 -16.06 14.11
N ALA A 57 -2.42 -16.47 14.92
CA ALA A 57 -1.47 -15.62 15.59
C ALA A 57 -0.27 -15.42 14.66
N PRO A 58 0.60 -14.51 14.81
CA PRO A 58 0.87 -13.43 15.77
C PRO A 58 1.24 -12.08 15.14
N LEU A 59 0.60 -11.65 14.07
CA LEU A 59 0.88 -10.35 13.42
C LEU A 59 0.10 -9.17 14.04
N GLN A 60 -0.60 -9.40 15.15
CA GLN A 60 -1.35 -8.34 15.81
C GLN A 60 -0.45 -7.52 16.72
N HIS A 61 -0.42 -6.21 16.50
CA HIS A 61 0.25 -5.30 17.43
C HIS A 61 -0.43 -5.39 18.82
N PRO A 62 0.30 -5.66 19.92
CA PRO A 62 -0.30 -5.98 21.22
C PRO A 62 -1.19 -4.89 21.79
N ALA A 63 -0.99 -3.64 21.38
CA ALA A 63 -1.79 -2.49 21.83
C ALA A 63 -2.97 -2.16 20.90
N ILE A 64 -3.18 -2.89 19.80
CA ILE A 64 -4.37 -2.76 18.96
C ILE A 64 -5.40 -3.79 19.40
N ARG A 65 -6.59 -3.33 19.79
CA ARG A 65 -7.69 -4.22 20.18
C ARG A 65 -8.49 -4.63 18.94
N CYS A 66 -8.21 -5.82 18.42
CA CYS A 66 -8.94 -6.37 17.28
C CYS A 66 -10.23 -7.08 17.72
N HIS A 67 -11.34 -6.76 17.07
CA HIS A 67 -12.66 -7.34 17.27
C HIS A 67 -13.13 -8.06 15.99
N PRO A 68 -12.70 -9.31 15.75
CA PRO A 68 -13.11 -10.11 14.59
C PRO A 68 -14.49 -10.73 14.83
N LEU A 69 -15.53 -9.92 14.74
CA LEU A 69 -16.88 -10.27 15.17
C LEU A 69 -17.87 -10.44 14.01
N LEU A 70 -17.58 -9.90 12.82
CA LEU A 70 -18.54 -9.82 11.73
C LEU A 70 -18.56 -11.11 10.89
N PRO A 71 -19.68 -11.88 10.91
CA PRO A 71 -19.85 -13.05 10.04
C PRO A 71 -20.08 -12.65 8.59
N SER A 72 -20.69 -11.49 8.35
CA SER A 72 -20.91 -10.90 7.03
C SER A 72 -21.10 -9.39 7.14
N TRP A 73 -21.05 -8.70 5.99
CA TRP A 73 -21.23 -7.24 5.87
C TRP A 73 -22.70 -6.85 5.62
N GLY A 74 -23.64 -7.77 5.83
CA GLY A 74 -25.08 -7.52 5.69
C GLY A 74 -25.63 -6.57 6.77
N TRP A 75 -26.81 -6.00 6.51
CA TRP A 75 -27.45 -5.01 7.36
C TRP A 75 -27.55 -5.45 8.83
N PHE A 76 -28.17 -6.58 9.09
CA PHE A 76 -28.48 -7.02 10.45
C PHE A 76 -27.21 -7.31 11.28
N PRO A 77 -26.25 -8.15 10.84
CA PRO A 77 -25.07 -8.44 11.63
C PRO A 77 -24.21 -7.20 11.82
N LEU A 78 -23.99 -6.38 10.78
CA LEU A 78 -23.16 -5.18 10.86
C LEU A 78 -23.71 -4.17 11.88
N TYR A 79 -25.00 -3.82 11.78
CA TYR A 79 -25.60 -2.79 12.64
C TYR A 79 -25.74 -3.25 14.09
N THR A 80 -26.10 -4.52 14.31
CA THR A 80 -26.27 -5.07 15.66
C THR A 80 -24.95 -5.16 16.40
N ILE A 81 -23.93 -5.73 15.75
CA ILE A 81 -22.59 -5.91 16.34
C ILE A 81 -21.93 -4.55 16.56
N LEU A 82 -21.96 -3.66 15.55
CA LEU A 82 -21.39 -2.33 15.70
C LEU A 82 -22.06 -1.55 16.84
N ARG A 83 -23.39 -1.59 16.96
CA ARG A 83 -24.13 -0.94 18.06
C ARG A 83 -23.68 -1.46 19.44
N GLY A 84 -23.49 -2.76 19.58
CA GLY A 84 -22.97 -3.37 20.82
C GLY A 84 -21.58 -2.87 21.14
N LEU A 85 -20.69 -2.93 20.17
CA LEU A 85 -19.30 -2.52 20.33
C LEU A 85 -19.14 -1.00 20.59
N LEU A 86 -19.97 -0.15 19.99
CA LEU A 86 -20.00 1.29 20.26
C LEU A 86 -20.38 1.64 21.69
N ARG A 87 -21.23 0.84 22.32
CA ARG A 87 -21.62 1.01 23.75
C ARG A 87 -20.48 0.58 24.67
N GLU A 88 -19.75 -0.45 24.33
CA GLU A 88 -18.64 -0.98 25.09
C GLU A 88 -17.41 -0.07 24.99
N VAL A 89 -16.97 0.25 23.76
CA VAL A 89 -15.73 0.97 23.46
C VAL A 89 -15.87 2.49 23.65
N GLN A 90 -17.05 3.05 23.36
CA GLN A 90 -17.34 4.49 23.37
C GLN A 90 -16.29 5.32 22.60
N PRO A 91 -16.02 5.02 21.32
CA PRO A 91 -14.98 5.69 20.55
C PRO A 91 -15.33 7.16 20.30
N ASP A 92 -14.30 7.99 20.18
CA ASP A 92 -14.45 9.41 19.81
C ASP A 92 -14.66 9.58 18.30
N VAL A 93 -14.10 8.64 17.51
CA VAL A 93 -14.17 8.64 16.03
C VAL A 93 -14.37 7.22 15.51
N LEU A 94 -15.27 7.08 14.54
CA LEU A 94 -15.37 5.89 13.69
C LEU A 94 -14.65 6.18 12.37
N ASN A 95 -13.61 5.41 12.05
CA ASN A 95 -12.94 5.48 10.74
C ASN A 95 -13.27 4.27 9.88
N ILE A 96 -13.92 4.48 8.75
CA ILE A 96 -14.26 3.44 7.78
C ILE A 96 -13.11 3.34 6.76
N GLN A 97 -12.40 2.21 6.74
CA GLN A 97 -11.39 1.87 5.75
C GLN A 97 -12.05 1.29 4.51
N TYR A 98 -12.43 2.17 3.56
CA TYR A 98 -13.37 1.81 2.52
C TYR A 98 -12.69 1.34 1.22
N GLN A 99 -13.01 0.12 0.87
CA GLN A 99 -12.86 -0.46 -0.46
C GLN A 99 -14.06 -1.39 -0.69
N THR A 100 -14.78 -1.21 -1.79
CA THR A 100 -16.07 -1.89 -2.02
C THR A 100 -15.94 -3.41 -1.99
N ALA A 101 -14.87 -3.97 -2.58
CA ALA A 101 -14.64 -5.42 -2.63
C ALA A 101 -14.36 -6.01 -1.24
N ALA A 102 -13.66 -5.31 -0.36
CA ALA A 102 -13.34 -5.77 0.99
C ALA A 102 -14.60 -5.99 1.85
N TYR A 103 -15.68 -5.30 1.51
CA TYR A 103 -17.01 -5.45 2.16
C TYR A 103 -17.95 -6.37 1.37
N GLY A 104 -17.43 -7.25 0.52
CA GLY A 104 -18.25 -8.15 -0.29
C GLY A 104 -19.26 -7.44 -1.19
N MET A 105 -18.96 -6.23 -1.62
CA MET A 105 -19.83 -5.37 -2.45
C MET A 105 -21.15 -4.95 -1.77
N HIS A 106 -21.30 -5.17 -0.46
CA HIS A 106 -22.56 -4.90 0.25
C HIS A 106 -22.69 -3.41 0.63
N PRO A 107 -23.82 -2.74 0.34
CA PRO A 107 -23.99 -1.29 0.54
C PRO A 107 -24.23 -0.87 2.00
N ALA A 108 -24.39 -1.79 2.95
CA ALA A 108 -24.67 -1.46 4.35
C ALA A 108 -23.65 -0.52 4.98
N VAL A 109 -22.37 -0.68 4.63
CA VAL A 109 -21.27 0.17 5.14
C VAL A 109 -21.46 1.63 4.74
N ASN A 110 -22.00 1.89 3.54
CA ASN A 110 -22.21 3.24 3.04
C ASN A 110 -23.26 4.03 3.85
N LEU A 111 -24.17 3.35 4.56
CA LEU A 111 -25.23 3.98 5.35
C LEU A 111 -24.87 4.13 6.84
N LEU A 112 -23.73 3.62 7.30
CA LEU A 112 -23.33 3.69 8.72
C LEU A 112 -23.38 5.12 9.30
N PRO A 113 -22.84 6.16 8.61
CA PRO A 113 -22.86 7.51 9.18
C PRO A 113 -24.26 8.10 9.33
N TYR A 114 -25.24 7.63 8.53
CA TYR A 114 -26.64 8.06 8.65
C TYR A 114 -27.30 7.43 9.87
N VAL A 115 -26.99 6.16 10.18
CA VAL A 115 -27.58 5.44 11.31
C VAL A 115 -26.92 5.82 12.63
N PHE A 116 -25.60 6.05 12.64
CA PHE A 116 -24.81 6.38 13.82
C PHE A 116 -24.35 7.84 13.82
N GLY A 117 -25.15 8.75 13.28
CA GLY A 117 -24.78 10.17 13.01
C GLY A 117 -24.32 11.00 14.22
N ALA A 118 -24.60 10.54 15.45
CA ALA A 118 -24.06 11.17 16.68
C ALA A 118 -22.54 10.95 16.85
N LEU A 119 -22.00 9.86 16.25
CA LEU A 119 -20.58 9.55 16.29
C LEU A 119 -19.86 10.23 15.12
N PRO A 120 -18.77 11.02 15.37
CA PRO A 120 -17.97 11.56 14.30
C PRO A 120 -17.40 10.44 13.41
N CYS A 121 -17.74 10.49 12.10
CA CYS A 121 -17.29 9.50 11.14
C CYS A 121 -16.27 10.09 10.19
N VAL A 122 -15.20 9.36 9.94
CA VAL A 122 -14.21 9.59 8.89
C VAL A 122 -14.26 8.40 7.93
N VAL A 123 -14.21 8.65 6.64
CA VAL A 123 -14.01 7.59 5.64
C VAL A 123 -12.63 7.76 4.99
N THR A 124 -11.89 6.66 4.90
CA THR A 124 -10.65 6.56 4.12
C THR A 124 -10.94 5.73 2.88
N PHE A 125 -10.96 6.35 1.71
CA PHE A 125 -11.11 5.66 0.44
C PHE A 125 -9.76 5.15 -0.07
N HIS A 126 -9.63 3.83 -0.19
CA HIS A 126 -8.42 3.20 -0.72
C HIS A 126 -8.42 3.14 -2.24
N ASP A 127 -9.60 3.06 -2.85
CA ASP A 127 -9.78 3.05 -4.30
C ASP A 127 -11.19 3.54 -4.65
N LEU A 128 -11.26 4.55 -5.52
CA LEU A 128 -12.51 5.06 -6.09
C LEU A 128 -12.67 4.68 -7.56
N LEU A 129 -11.78 3.86 -8.13
CA LEU A 129 -11.94 3.34 -9.48
C LEU A 129 -13.19 2.47 -9.56
N VAL A 130 -13.82 2.47 -10.72
CA VAL A 130 -14.96 1.57 -10.98
C VAL A 130 -14.43 0.14 -10.97
N PRO A 131 -14.88 -0.72 -10.04
CA PRO A 131 -14.44 -2.11 -10.03
C PRO A 131 -14.78 -2.79 -11.36
N TYR A 132 -13.86 -3.55 -11.90
CA TYR A 132 -14.06 -4.37 -13.09
C TYR A 132 -15.15 -5.43 -12.91
N LEU A 133 -15.49 -5.80 -11.68
CA LEU A 133 -16.63 -6.64 -11.33
C LEU A 133 -17.92 -5.79 -11.38
N PHE A 134 -18.84 -6.16 -12.25
CA PHE A 134 -20.14 -5.49 -12.46
C PHE A 134 -20.03 -4.01 -12.90
N PRO A 135 -19.39 -3.69 -14.05
CA PRO A 135 -19.22 -2.30 -14.51
C PRO A 135 -20.56 -1.55 -14.71
N LYS A 136 -21.67 -2.27 -15.03
CA LYS A 136 -23.01 -1.70 -15.19
C LYS A 136 -23.56 -1.04 -13.91
N ALA A 137 -23.06 -1.41 -12.73
CA ALA A 137 -23.45 -0.78 -11.46
C ALA A 137 -22.58 0.46 -11.09
N GLY A 138 -21.68 0.88 -11.97
CA GLY A 138 -20.75 1.98 -11.73
C GLY A 138 -21.40 3.29 -11.25
N PRO A 139 -22.43 3.82 -11.93
CA PRO A 139 -23.10 5.06 -11.51
C PRO A 139 -23.74 4.95 -10.11
N LEU A 140 -24.40 3.83 -9.80
CA LEU A 140 -25.03 3.61 -8.48
C LEU A 140 -23.96 3.54 -7.37
N ARG A 141 -22.85 2.88 -7.63
CA ARG A 141 -21.70 2.82 -6.69
C ARG A 141 -21.08 4.17 -6.47
N TRP A 142 -20.88 4.92 -7.55
CA TRP A 142 -20.39 6.28 -7.43
C TRP A 142 -21.30 7.12 -6.55
N GLY A 143 -22.62 7.07 -6.79
CA GLY A 143 -23.61 7.73 -5.95
C GLY A 143 -23.53 7.29 -4.48
N ALA A 144 -23.37 5.98 -4.20
CA ALA A 144 -23.21 5.48 -2.85
C ALA A 144 -21.91 5.95 -2.17
N ASN A 145 -20.80 6.01 -2.90
CA ASN A 145 -19.52 6.52 -2.39
C ASN A 145 -19.59 8.02 -2.09
N VAL A 146 -20.24 8.78 -2.96
CA VAL A 146 -20.48 10.21 -2.76
C VAL A 146 -21.41 10.44 -1.56
N ALA A 147 -22.49 9.67 -1.43
CA ALA A 147 -23.38 9.74 -0.27
C ALA A 147 -22.63 9.44 1.04
N LEU A 148 -21.77 8.40 1.06
CA LEU A 148 -20.89 8.10 2.19
C LEU A 148 -19.96 9.27 2.52
N ALA A 149 -19.31 9.86 1.51
CA ALA A 149 -18.40 10.98 1.68
C ALA A 149 -19.11 12.21 2.30
N HIS A 150 -20.34 12.51 1.85
CA HIS A 150 -21.14 13.60 2.41
C HIS A 150 -21.63 13.38 3.83
N ALA A 151 -21.93 12.14 4.18
CA ALA A 151 -22.38 11.78 5.51
C ALA A 151 -21.24 11.81 6.54
N CYS A 152 -20.00 11.62 6.12
CA CYS A 152 -18.83 11.68 6.99
C CYS A 152 -18.42 13.12 7.31
N ARG A 153 -17.86 13.33 8.51
CA ARG A 153 -17.30 14.64 8.92
C ARG A 153 -15.93 14.89 8.33
N GLY A 154 -15.19 13.83 7.97
CA GLY A 154 -13.90 13.87 7.30
C GLY A 154 -13.81 12.80 6.23
N VAL A 155 -13.14 13.13 5.14
CA VAL A 155 -12.89 12.24 4.01
C VAL A 155 -11.39 12.23 3.75
N ILE A 156 -10.80 11.05 3.72
CA ILE A 156 -9.42 10.82 3.36
C ILE A 156 -9.42 10.05 2.04
N VAL A 157 -8.62 10.49 1.10
CA VAL A 157 -8.30 9.76 -0.13
C VAL A 157 -6.81 9.51 -0.21
N THR A 158 -6.40 8.43 -0.87
CA THR A 158 -5.00 8.01 -0.87
C THR A 158 -4.17 8.61 -1.99
N ASN A 159 -4.78 9.38 -2.89
CA ASN A 159 -4.10 9.99 -4.04
C ASN A 159 -4.84 11.22 -4.58
N ALA A 160 -4.11 12.04 -5.36
CA ALA A 160 -4.64 13.27 -5.93
C ALA A 160 -5.75 13.05 -6.98
N GLN A 161 -5.72 11.93 -7.71
CA GLN A 161 -6.73 11.60 -8.72
C GLN A 161 -8.10 11.37 -8.08
N ASP A 162 -8.15 10.59 -6.99
CA ASP A 162 -9.38 10.35 -6.24
C ASP A 162 -9.89 11.64 -5.59
N ARG A 163 -8.98 12.53 -5.13
CA ARG A 163 -9.33 13.86 -4.65
C ARG A 163 -10.01 14.69 -5.73
N ALA A 164 -9.38 14.83 -6.90
CA ALA A 164 -9.93 15.59 -8.01
C ALA A 164 -11.33 15.09 -8.39
N ARG A 165 -11.48 13.76 -8.52
CA ARG A 165 -12.75 13.12 -8.86
C ARG A 165 -13.87 13.39 -7.84
N LEU A 166 -13.56 13.45 -6.55
CA LEU A 166 -14.55 13.83 -5.54
C LEU A 166 -14.84 15.33 -5.52
N GLN A 167 -13.85 16.18 -5.79
CA GLN A 167 -14.01 17.64 -5.80
C GLN A 167 -14.83 18.15 -6.98
N GLU A 168 -14.76 17.51 -8.15
CA GLU A 168 -15.49 17.92 -9.36
C GLU A 168 -17.00 18.02 -9.14
N HIS A 169 -17.55 17.22 -8.24
CA HIS A 169 -18.98 17.05 -8.09
C HIS A 169 -19.55 17.54 -6.75
N HIS A 170 -18.71 17.77 -5.71
CA HIS A 170 -19.23 17.90 -4.34
C HIS A 170 -18.37 18.77 -3.42
N ARG A 171 -19.03 19.67 -2.68
CA ARG A 171 -18.42 20.42 -1.58
C ARG A 171 -18.40 19.56 -0.33
N LEU A 172 -17.33 18.80 -0.11
CA LEU A 172 -17.12 18.02 1.09
C LEU A 172 -16.66 18.92 2.25
N ARG A 173 -17.03 18.58 3.48
CA ARG A 173 -16.69 19.37 4.68
C ARG A 173 -15.19 19.42 4.94
N ARG A 174 -14.51 18.30 4.75
CA ARG A 174 -13.06 18.15 4.85
C ARG A 174 -12.65 17.00 3.95
N LEU A 175 -11.76 17.27 3.00
CA LEU A 175 -11.20 16.30 2.08
C LEU A 175 -9.68 16.42 2.08
N GLU A 176 -9.01 15.39 2.58
CA GLU A 176 -7.54 15.34 2.69
C GLU A 176 -6.97 14.21 1.81
N VAL A 177 -5.80 14.47 1.24
CA VAL A 177 -5.01 13.42 0.57
C VAL A 177 -3.97 12.93 1.56
N ILE A 178 -4.11 11.70 2.01
CA ILE A 178 -3.12 11.04 2.87
C ILE A 178 -2.70 9.76 2.16
N PRO A 179 -1.45 9.65 1.71
CA PRO A 179 -1.01 8.54 0.87
C PRO A 179 -0.93 7.22 1.64
N ILE A 180 -0.73 6.13 0.89
CA ILE A 180 -0.47 4.79 1.45
C ILE A 180 1.04 4.66 1.67
N GLY A 181 1.45 4.19 2.84
CA GLY A 181 2.84 3.85 3.15
C GLY A 181 3.25 2.49 2.59
N SER A 182 4.53 2.19 2.63
CA SER A 182 5.02 0.84 2.31
C SER A 182 4.59 -0.16 3.37
N ASN A 183 4.12 -1.33 2.95
CA ASN A 183 3.87 -2.47 3.85
C ASN A 183 5.14 -3.28 4.16
N ILE A 184 6.26 -2.98 3.49
CA ILE A 184 7.58 -3.54 3.77
C ILE A 184 8.47 -2.41 4.30
N ALA A 185 8.74 -2.45 5.60
CA ALA A 185 9.67 -1.52 6.22
C ALA A 185 11.12 -1.86 5.83
N ASP A 186 11.98 -0.84 5.70
CA ASP A 186 13.43 -1.04 5.53
C ASP A 186 14.04 -1.48 6.88
N LYS A 187 13.88 -2.76 7.19
CA LYS A 187 14.37 -3.37 8.41
C LYS A 187 15.16 -4.63 8.06
N LEU A 188 16.45 -4.59 8.34
CA LEU A 188 17.36 -5.69 8.05
C LEU A 188 17.37 -6.75 9.16
N PRO A 189 17.66 -8.02 8.82
CA PRO A 189 17.94 -9.05 9.81
C PRO A 189 19.12 -8.65 10.70
N THR A 190 19.13 -9.16 11.94
CA THR A 190 20.29 -9.01 12.81
C THR A 190 21.55 -9.56 12.14
N LEU A 191 22.65 -8.82 12.20
CA LEU A 191 23.95 -9.20 11.59
C LEU A 191 23.90 -9.28 10.04
N TYR A 192 23.05 -8.47 9.39
CA TYR A 192 23.05 -8.41 7.93
C TYR A 192 24.43 -7.98 7.40
N ASP A 193 24.94 -8.79 6.48
CA ASP A 193 26.09 -8.48 5.64
C ASP A 193 25.73 -8.72 4.17
N ARG A 194 25.98 -7.72 3.31
CA ARG A 194 25.59 -7.76 1.90
C ARG A 194 26.24 -8.91 1.13
N ASN A 195 27.52 -9.14 1.37
CA ASN A 195 28.29 -10.16 0.63
C ASN A 195 27.82 -11.57 1.03
N ARG A 196 27.68 -11.82 2.34
CA ARG A 196 27.13 -13.09 2.84
C ARG A 196 25.70 -13.34 2.37
N TRP A 197 24.88 -12.27 2.25
CA TRP A 197 23.51 -12.41 1.73
C TRP A 197 23.53 -12.76 0.24
N ARG A 198 24.42 -12.13 -0.55
CA ARG A 198 24.62 -12.47 -1.97
C ARG A 198 25.10 -13.91 -2.14
N GLU A 199 26.07 -14.36 -1.34
CA GLU A 199 26.54 -15.75 -1.32
C GLU A 199 25.39 -16.72 -1.03
N ARG A 200 24.57 -16.44 0.01
CA ARG A 200 23.37 -17.25 0.35
C ARG A 200 22.37 -17.36 -0.80
N LEU A 201 22.22 -16.29 -1.59
CA LEU A 201 21.34 -16.26 -2.76
C LEU A 201 22.01 -16.82 -4.03
N GLY A 202 23.27 -17.22 -3.99
CA GLY A 202 24.00 -17.69 -5.17
C GLY A 202 24.34 -16.57 -6.17
N ILE A 203 24.45 -15.31 -5.71
CA ILE A 203 24.78 -14.17 -6.55
C ILE A 203 26.30 -14.01 -6.66
N PRO A 204 26.90 -14.09 -7.87
CA PRO A 204 28.31 -13.82 -8.07
C PRO A 204 28.69 -12.40 -7.61
N ALA A 205 29.90 -12.26 -7.03
CA ALA A 205 30.32 -10.99 -6.42
C ALA A 205 30.41 -9.83 -7.43
N ASP A 206 30.83 -10.13 -8.66
CA ASP A 206 31.03 -9.18 -9.77
C ASP A 206 29.78 -8.94 -10.62
N ARG A 207 28.69 -9.68 -10.37
CA ARG A 207 27.46 -9.56 -11.15
C ARG A 207 26.62 -8.36 -10.70
N LEU A 208 26.27 -7.48 -11.63
CA LEU A 208 25.26 -6.45 -11.39
C LEU A 208 23.88 -7.11 -11.19
N MET A 209 23.26 -6.87 -10.05
CA MET A 209 21.95 -7.47 -9.75
C MET A 209 20.83 -6.46 -9.90
N LEU A 210 19.97 -6.72 -10.87
CA LEU A 210 18.65 -6.13 -10.92
C LEU A 210 17.75 -6.82 -9.89
N CYS A 211 16.79 -6.10 -9.31
CA CYS A 211 15.72 -6.75 -8.56
C CYS A 211 14.34 -6.31 -9.06
N TYR A 212 13.42 -7.22 -8.95
CA TYR A 212 11.99 -7.02 -9.10
C TYR A 212 11.30 -7.50 -7.83
N PHE A 213 10.30 -6.77 -7.32
CA PHE A 213 9.56 -7.14 -6.12
C PHE A 213 8.06 -7.26 -6.38
N GLY A 214 7.46 -8.31 -5.83
CA GLY A 214 6.02 -8.55 -5.76
C GLY A 214 5.48 -9.58 -6.74
N PHE A 215 4.20 -9.90 -6.60
CA PHE A 215 3.52 -10.90 -7.43
C PHE A 215 3.50 -10.50 -8.90
N LEU A 216 3.71 -11.46 -9.79
CA LEU A 216 3.61 -11.28 -11.23
C LEU A 216 2.15 -11.28 -11.70
N ASN A 217 1.83 -10.32 -12.53
CA ASN A 217 0.63 -10.29 -13.39
C ASN A 217 0.91 -9.48 -14.65
N ALA A 218 -0.01 -9.52 -15.60
CA ALA A 218 0.20 -8.90 -16.91
C ALA A 218 0.48 -7.38 -16.85
N SER A 219 -0.10 -6.64 -15.86
CA SER A 219 0.10 -5.20 -15.75
C SER A 219 1.49 -4.81 -15.23
N LYS A 220 2.23 -5.77 -14.65
CA LYS A 220 3.52 -5.51 -14.01
C LYS A 220 4.75 -5.67 -14.91
N GLY A 221 4.57 -6.08 -16.18
CA GLY A 221 5.61 -6.04 -17.18
C GLY A 221 6.73 -7.09 -17.01
N GLY A 222 6.42 -8.28 -16.48
CA GLY A 222 7.40 -9.36 -16.32
C GLY A 222 7.99 -9.82 -17.66
N GLU A 223 7.21 -9.85 -18.74
CA GLU A 223 7.68 -10.23 -20.07
C GLU A 223 8.67 -9.19 -20.61
N GLU A 224 8.40 -7.89 -20.42
CA GLU A 224 9.31 -6.79 -20.80
C GLU A 224 10.61 -6.83 -19.99
N LEU A 225 10.53 -7.21 -18.72
CA LEU A 225 11.72 -7.37 -17.86
C LEU A 225 12.64 -8.50 -18.37
N ILE A 226 12.06 -9.65 -18.74
CA ILE A 226 12.83 -10.77 -19.29
C ILE A 226 13.40 -10.45 -20.67
N ALA A 227 12.63 -9.76 -21.53
CA ALA A 227 13.13 -9.31 -22.82
C ALA A 227 14.29 -8.29 -22.69
N ALA A 228 14.22 -7.40 -21.71
CA ALA A 228 15.34 -6.49 -21.42
C ALA A 228 16.58 -7.24 -20.89
N LEU A 229 16.39 -8.24 -20.01
CA LEU A 229 17.49 -9.08 -19.52
C LEU A 229 18.16 -9.87 -20.66
N ASP A 230 17.40 -10.40 -21.61
CA ASP A 230 17.88 -11.06 -22.80
C ASP A 230 18.73 -10.12 -23.68
N THR A 231 18.24 -8.91 -23.89
CA THR A 231 18.97 -7.87 -24.63
C THR A 231 20.30 -7.54 -23.93
N LEU A 232 20.31 -7.39 -22.61
CA LEU A 232 21.53 -7.14 -21.82
C LEU A 232 22.52 -8.31 -21.91
N SER A 233 22.00 -9.54 -21.89
CA SER A 233 22.79 -10.75 -22.05
C SER A 233 23.44 -10.82 -23.45
N ALA A 234 22.68 -10.48 -24.50
CA ALA A 234 23.18 -10.43 -25.87
C ALA A 234 24.23 -9.33 -26.10
N TRP A 235 24.20 -8.27 -25.29
CA TRP A 235 25.24 -7.23 -25.27
C TRP A 235 26.42 -7.55 -24.34
N ASP A 236 26.51 -8.81 -23.87
CA ASP A 236 27.58 -9.32 -22.99
C ASP A 236 27.71 -8.61 -21.63
N TYR A 237 26.61 -8.03 -21.12
CA TYR A 237 26.62 -7.47 -19.76
C TYR A 237 26.50 -8.59 -18.72
N ASN A 238 27.37 -8.53 -17.68
CA ASN A 238 27.29 -9.45 -16.54
C ASN A 238 26.19 -9.01 -15.56
N VAL A 239 24.94 -9.23 -15.98
CA VAL A 239 23.73 -8.82 -15.24
C VAL A 239 22.92 -10.06 -14.85
N GLY A 240 22.38 -10.05 -13.63
CA GLY A 240 21.39 -11.01 -13.15
C GLY A 240 20.13 -10.32 -12.65
N LEU A 241 19.07 -11.10 -12.45
CA LEU A 241 17.76 -10.64 -11.98
C LEU A 241 17.34 -11.42 -10.74
N LEU A 242 17.09 -10.71 -9.65
CA LEU A 242 16.54 -11.23 -8.40
C LEU A 242 15.03 -10.95 -8.37
N MET A 243 14.23 -12.00 -8.45
CA MET A 243 12.78 -11.96 -8.31
C MET A 243 12.42 -12.14 -6.83
N ILE A 244 12.17 -11.02 -6.14
CA ILE A 244 11.92 -11.00 -4.68
C ILE A 244 10.44 -11.26 -4.39
N GLY A 245 10.15 -12.20 -3.50
CA GLY A 245 8.81 -12.52 -3.02
C GLY A 245 8.14 -13.67 -3.77
N GLY A 246 6.88 -13.94 -3.41
CA GLY A 246 6.09 -15.00 -4.04
C GLY A 246 5.84 -14.72 -5.53
N ALA A 247 5.82 -15.77 -6.34
CA ALA A 247 5.68 -15.61 -7.79
C ALA A 247 4.28 -15.17 -8.22
N VAL A 248 3.23 -15.62 -7.53
CA VAL A 248 1.81 -15.26 -7.79
C VAL A 248 1.02 -15.13 -6.50
N GLY A 249 0.04 -14.22 -6.48
CA GLY A 249 -0.97 -14.14 -5.45
C GLY A 249 -2.02 -15.26 -5.59
N ALA A 250 -2.60 -15.69 -4.47
CA ALA A 250 -3.49 -16.85 -4.40
C ALA A 250 -4.86 -16.68 -5.09
N SER A 251 -5.24 -15.46 -5.47
CA SER A 251 -6.64 -15.09 -5.74
C SER A 251 -7.07 -15.10 -7.21
N ASP A 252 -6.13 -15.16 -8.18
CA ASP A 252 -6.47 -15.06 -9.60
C ASP A 252 -5.75 -16.11 -10.46
N PRO A 253 -6.50 -17.06 -11.07
CA PRO A 253 -5.91 -18.08 -11.96
C PRO A 253 -5.14 -17.51 -13.16
N SER A 254 -5.49 -16.31 -13.64
CA SER A 254 -4.81 -15.67 -14.76
C SER A 254 -3.36 -15.31 -14.44
N ASN A 255 -3.06 -15.05 -13.17
CA ASN A 255 -1.71 -14.76 -12.69
C ASN A 255 -0.79 -15.99 -12.80
N ARG A 256 -1.34 -17.20 -12.60
CA ARG A 256 -0.57 -18.45 -12.77
C ARG A 256 -0.18 -18.66 -14.23
N ALA A 257 -1.12 -18.49 -15.16
CA ALA A 257 -0.84 -18.58 -16.59
C ALA A 257 0.19 -17.52 -17.04
N TYR A 258 0.13 -16.32 -16.47
CA TYR A 258 1.14 -15.29 -16.72
C TYR A 258 2.53 -15.69 -16.21
N LEU A 259 2.62 -16.22 -14.99
CA LEU A 259 3.88 -16.74 -14.44
C LEU A 259 4.49 -17.82 -15.34
N GLU A 260 3.67 -18.78 -15.80
CA GLU A 260 4.10 -19.86 -16.70
C GLU A 260 4.68 -19.30 -18.02
N ARG A 261 4.08 -18.24 -18.57
CA ARG A 261 4.63 -17.56 -19.76
C ARG A 261 5.98 -16.92 -19.48
N VAL A 262 6.12 -16.21 -18.35
CA VAL A 262 7.39 -15.58 -17.96
C VAL A 262 8.48 -16.64 -17.76
N GLN A 263 8.17 -17.75 -17.06
CA GLN A 263 9.11 -18.86 -16.87
C GLN A 263 9.48 -19.57 -18.17
N SER A 264 8.50 -19.76 -19.07
CA SER A 264 8.77 -20.29 -20.41
C SER A 264 9.69 -19.36 -21.23
N SER A 265 9.47 -18.05 -21.14
CA SER A 265 10.33 -17.06 -21.81
C SER A 265 11.76 -17.11 -21.29
N ILE A 266 11.96 -17.28 -19.97
CA ILE A 266 13.30 -17.44 -19.36
C ILE A 266 14.00 -18.66 -19.95
N ARG A 267 13.33 -19.84 -19.99
CA ARG A 267 13.90 -21.07 -20.54
C ARG A 267 14.21 -20.96 -22.04
N GLN A 268 13.28 -20.42 -22.84
CA GLN A 268 13.44 -20.29 -24.29
C GLN A 268 14.61 -19.38 -24.66
N ARG A 269 15.00 -18.45 -23.78
CA ARG A 269 16.09 -17.50 -23.94
C ARG A 269 17.40 -17.93 -23.28
N GLY A 270 17.41 -19.09 -22.59
CA GLY A 270 18.60 -19.60 -21.88
C GLY A 270 19.04 -18.69 -20.72
N LEU A 271 18.10 -18.08 -20.00
CA LEU A 271 18.38 -17.11 -18.96
C LEU A 271 18.27 -17.69 -17.53
N GLU A 272 18.12 -19.01 -17.38
CA GLU A 272 17.90 -19.67 -16.10
C GLU A 272 18.98 -19.36 -15.05
N GLU A 273 20.26 -19.33 -15.47
CA GLU A 273 21.38 -19.02 -14.59
C GLU A 273 21.52 -17.53 -14.22
N ARG A 274 20.71 -16.67 -14.89
CA ARG A 274 20.68 -15.24 -14.63
C ARG A 274 19.50 -14.81 -13.77
N VAL A 275 18.50 -15.67 -13.56
CA VAL A 275 17.27 -15.33 -12.81
C VAL A 275 17.19 -16.16 -11.53
N ILE A 276 17.20 -15.47 -10.40
CA ILE A 276 17.10 -16.05 -9.07
C ILE A 276 15.72 -15.74 -8.51
N TRP A 277 15.00 -16.78 -8.08
CA TRP A 277 13.70 -16.65 -7.42
C TRP A 277 13.84 -16.88 -5.92
N THR A 278 13.48 -15.90 -5.09
CA THR A 278 13.58 -16.07 -3.64
C THR A 278 12.42 -16.87 -3.06
N GLY A 279 11.27 -16.89 -3.74
CA GLY A 279 10.04 -17.36 -3.13
C GLY A 279 9.51 -16.41 -2.06
N TYR A 280 8.49 -16.84 -1.32
CA TYR A 280 7.99 -16.09 -0.17
C TYR A 280 9.04 -16.04 0.95
N MET A 281 9.23 -14.86 1.51
CA MET A 281 10.18 -14.65 2.62
C MET A 281 9.66 -13.61 3.62
N PRO A 282 10.13 -13.64 4.87
CA PRO A 282 9.78 -12.64 5.87
C PRO A 282 10.19 -11.22 5.46
N PRO A 283 9.53 -10.16 5.96
CA PRO A 283 9.81 -8.77 5.59
C PRO A 283 11.27 -8.34 5.74
N GLU A 284 11.96 -8.79 6.80
CA GLU A 284 13.38 -8.50 6.99
C GLU A 284 14.28 -9.14 5.91
N GLU A 285 13.93 -10.34 5.44
CA GLU A 285 14.65 -11.00 4.35
C GLU A 285 14.34 -10.34 2.99
N VAL A 286 13.14 -9.80 2.80
CA VAL A 286 12.80 -8.95 1.65
C VAL A 286 13.70 -7.71 1.65
N SER A 287 13.86 -7.05 2.81
CA SER A 287 14.74 -5.88 2.95
C SER A 287 16.19 -6.23 2.65
N ALA A 288 16.68 -7.36 3.15
CA ALA A 288 18.03 -7.86 2.88
C ALA A 288 18.25 -8.13 1.37
N SER A 289 17.23 -8.66 0.71
CA SER A 289 17.26 -8.93 -0.74
C SER A 289 17.28 -7.66 -1.56
N PHE A 290 16.50 -6.63 -1.21
CA PHE A 290 16.63 -5.30 -1.82
C PHE A 290 18.04 -4.74 -1.65
N ARG A 291 18.61 -4.82 -0.44
CA ARG A 291 19.96 -4.31 -0.14
C ARG A 291 21.08 -5.10 -0.83
N SER A 292 20.81 -6.34 -1.26
CA SER A 292 21.78 -7.15 -2.01
C SER A 292 21.78 -6.84 -3.50
N ALA A 293 20.72 -6.22 -4.03
CA ALA A 293 20.61 -5.78 -5.41
C ALA A 293 21.22 -4.37 -5.62
N ASP A 294 21.38 -3.99 -6.88
CA ASP A 294 21.98 -2.73 -7.31
C ASP A 294 20.95 -1.77 -7.90
N ILE A 295 19.98 -2.29 -8.65
CA ILE A 295 18.97 -1.52 -9.36
C ILE A 295 17.60 -2.23 -9.20
N CYS A 296 16.57 -1.50 -8.84
CA CYS A 296 15.21 -2.02 -8.84
C CYS A 296 14.51 -1.68 -10.16
N VAL A 297 13.97 -2.70 -10.84
CA VAL A 297 13.33 -2.55 -12.16
C VAL A 297 11.86 -2.94 -12.05
N LEU A 298 10.97 -1.99 -12.32
CA LEU A 298 9.52 -2.13 -12.18
C LEU A 298 8.82 -1.65 -13.47
N PRO A 299 8.82 -2.46 -14.55
CA PRO A 299 8.39 -2.03 -15.89
C PRO A 299 6.87 -2.16 -16.09
N TYR A 300 6.09 -1.47 -15.28
CA TYR A 300 4.63 -1.53 -15.32
C TYR A 300 4.07 -1.15 -16.70
N ARG A 301 3.11 -1.93 -17.22
CA ARG A 301 2.46 -1.66 -18.51
C ARG A 301 1.49 -0.48 -18.48
N ASP A 302 0.97 -0.15 -17.30
CA ASP A 302 0.05 0.95 -17.00
C ASP A 302 0.75 2.08 -16.20
N GLY A 303 2.09 2.08 -16.18
CA GLY A 303 2.91 3.12 -15.58
C GLY A 303 3.12 3.02 -14.07
N ALA A 304 4.11 3.78 -13.59
CA ALA A 304 4.41 3.91 -12.17
C ALA A 304 3.25 4.56 -11.41
N SER A 305 3.00 4.09 -10.19
CA SER A 305 1.92 4.63 -9.35
C SER A 305 2.22 4.39 -7.87
N PHE A 306 1.93 5.36 -7.01
CA PHE A 306 2.01 5.22 -5.55
C PHE A 306 0.98 4.26 -4.95
N ARG A 307 0.05 3.73 -5.74
CA ARG A 307 -0.86 2.66 -5.34
C ARG A 307 -0.21 1.27 -5.37
N ARG A 308 0.99 1.14 -5.94
CA ARG A 308 1.68 -0.14 -6.11
C ARG A 308 2.60 -0.42 -4.93
N GLY A 309 2.24 -1.40 -4.10
CA GLY A 309 3.05 -1.81 -2.95
C GLY A 309 4.51 -2.16 -3.30
N SER A 310 4.75 -2.75 -4.48
CA SER A 310 6.12 -3.03 -4.97
C SER A 310 6.93 -1.76 -5.23
N PHE A 311 6.29 -0.71 -5.76
CA PHE A 311 6.93 0.59 -5.97
C PHE A 311 7.21 1.29 -4.63
N MET A 312 6.24 1.26 -3.72
CA MET A 312 6.39 1.83 -2.38
C MET A 312 7.50 1.15 -1.58
N ALA A 313 7.63 -0.19 -1.70
CA ALA A 313 8.71 -0.93 -1.06
C ALA A 313 10.08 -0.53 -1.63
N ALA A 314 10.22 -0.41 -2.96
CA ALA A 314 11.46 0.03 -3.58
C ALA A 314 11.87 1.46 -3.14
N LEU A 315 10.90 2.39 -3.06
CA LEU A 315 11.12 3.74 -2.51
C LEU A 315 11.57 3.70 -1.05
N ALA A 316 10.87 2.94 -0.19
CA ALA A 316 11.18 2.82 1.23
C ALA A 316 12.61 2.31 1.47
N HIS A 317 13.11 1.42 0.60
CA HIS A 317 14.48 0.91 0.66
C HIS A 317 15.51 1.84 0.00
N GLY A 318 15.09 2.97 -0.57
CA GLY A 318 15.97 3.91 -1.26
C GLY A 318 16.73 3.25 -2.41
N MET A 319 16.04 2.43 -3.19
CA MET A 319 16.64 1.77 -4.36
C MET A 319 16.80 2.77 -5.51
N PRO A 320 17.88 2.67 -6.32
CA PRO A 320 17.86 3.24 -7.66
C PRO A 320 16.77 2.53 -8.47
N ILE A 321 15.74 3.28 -8.88
CA ILE A 321 14.56 2.70 -9.52
C ILE A 321 14.53 3.05 -11.01
N VAL A 322 14.34 2.03 -11.87
CA VAL A 322 13.92 2.19 -13.25
C VAL A 322 12.47 1.71 -13.35
N SER A 323 11.58 2.58 -13.82
CA SER A 323 10.16 2.24 -14.00
C SER A 323 9.59 2.92 -15.24
N THR A 324 8.32 2.75 -15.49
CA THR A 324 7.67 3.29 -16.67
C THR A 324 6.96 4.62 -16.38
N GLN A 325 6.84 5.45 -17.41
CA GLN A 325 6.11 6.70 -17.34
C GLN A 325 4.70 6.47 -16.79
N PRO A 326 4.27 7.23 -15.77
CA PRO A 326 2.94 7.10 -15.19
C PRO A 326 1.87 7.52 -16.21
N GLU A 327 0.74 6.80 -16.24
CA GLU A 327 -0.41 7.14 -17.09
C GLU A 327 -1.02 8.50 -16.71
N VAL A 328 -1.05 8.79 -15.42
CA VAL A 328 -1.44 10.09 -14.86
C VAL A 328 -0.21 10.74 -14.26
N ALA A 329 0.04 12.00 -14.62
CA ALA A 329 1.21 12.73 -14.14
C ALA A 329 1.34 12.70 -12.60
N LEU A 330 2.52 12.33 -12.14
CA LEU A 330 2.91 12.32 -10.73
C LEU A 330 4.09 13.29 -10.57
N PRO A 331 3.84 14.55 -10.21
CA PRO A 331 4.88 15.58 -10.16
C PRO A 331 5.98 15.28 -9.14
N GLU A 332 5.72 14.39 -8.18
CA GLU A 332 6.70 13.91 -7.20
C GLU A 332 7.76 12.99 -7.82
N LEU A 333 7.45 12.35 -8.98
CA LEU A 333 8.38 11.51 -9.72
C LEU A 333 9.17 12.37 -10.71
N VAL A 334 10.42 12.65 -10.38
CA VAL A 334 11.30 13.49 -11.20
C VAL A 334 12.37 12.63 -11.84
N ASP A 335 12.26 12.46 -13.18
CA ASP A 335 13.22 11.68 -13.96
C ASP A 335 14.67 12.18 -13.77
N GLY A 336 15.61 11.26 -13.59
CA GLY A 336 17.01 11.55 -13.31
C GLY A 336 17.32 12.07 -11.91
N ARG A 337 16.32 12.32 -11.05
CA ARG A 337 16.51 12.75 -9.65
C ARG A 337 16.17 11.64 -8.64
N ASN A 338 14.97 11.08 -8.71
CA ASN A 338 14.51 10.05 -7.77
C ASN A 338 14.04 8.76 -8.44
N ILE A 339 14.01 8.73 -9.75
CA ILE A 339 13.62 7.61 -10.60
C ILE A 339 14.22 7.81 -12.00
N LEU A 340 14.37 6.72 -12.78
CA LEU A 340 14.45 6.79 -14.23
C LEU A 340 13.17 6.27 -14.85
N LEU A 341 12.60 7.03 -15.77
CA LEU A 341 11.33 6.74 -16.42
C LEU A 341 11.53 6.36 -17.90
N VAL A 342 11.02 5.19 -18.27
CA VAL A 342 11.05 4.70 -19.65
C VAL A 342 9.62 4.59 -20.21
N PRO A 343 9.41 4.56 -21.54
CA PRO A 343 8.11 4.24 -22.12
C PRO A 343 7.62 2.86 -21.66
N PRO A 344 6.32 2.69 -21.36
CA PRO A 344 5.75 1.38 -21.13
C PRO A 344 5.91 0.45 -22.34
N ARG A 345 6.10 -0.85 -22.10
CA ARG A 345 6.19 -1.90 -23.13
C ARG A 345 7.39 -1.78 -24.07
N ASP A 346 8.42 -1.06 -23.70
CA ASP A 346 9.65 -0.91 -24.48
C ASP A 346 10.83 -1.57 -23.74
N ALA A 347 11.03 -2.86 -23.98
CA ALA A 347 12.11 -3.64 -23.39
C ALA A 347 13.50 -3.17 -23.83
N ARG A 348 13.63 -2.59 -25.04
CA ARG A 348 14.91 -2.11 -25.56
C ARG A 348 15.34 -0.84 -24.83
N VAL A 349 14.47 0.16 -24.74
CA VAL A 349 14.74 1.40 -23.99
C VAL A 349 14.96 1.07 -22.50
N LEU A 350 14.28 0.07 -21.96
CA LEU A 350 14.51 -0.41 -20.60
C LEU A 350 15.94 -0.95 -20.44
N ALA A 351 16.43 -1.78 -21.38
CA ALA A 351 17.79 -2.31 -21.37
C ALA A 351 18.84 -1.18 -21.50
N GLU A 352 18.67 -0.26 -22.46
CA GLU A 352 19.53 0.89 -22.66
C GLU A 352 19.63 1.77 -21.38
N THR A 353 18.51 1.97 -20.71
CA THR A 353 18.45 2.74 -19.45
C THR A 353 19.16 2.00 -18.30
N ILE A 354 19.03 0.67 -18.23
CA ILE A 354 19.77 -0.14 -17.26
C ILE A 354 21.28 -0.05 -17.50
N VAL A 355 21.74 -0.13 -18.76
CA VAL A 355 23.17 0.04 -19.12
C VAL A 355 23.70 1.40 -18.68
N ARG A 356 22.96 2.47 -18.98
CA ARG A 356 23.32 3.82 -18.53
C ARG A 356 23.47 3.89 -17.01
N LEU A 357 22.54 3.29 -16.28
CA LEU A 357 22.54 3.29 -14.82
C LEU A 357 23.63 2.36 -14.26
N ALA A 358 23.94 1.26 -14.94
CA ALA A 358 25.03 0.36 -14.58
C ALA A 358 26.41 1.04 -14.67
N ALA A 359 26.60 1.90 -15.66
CA ALA A 359 27.85 2.58 -15.92
C ALA A 359 28.07 3.87 -15.09
N ASP A 360 27.03 4.38 -14.40
CA ASP A 360 27.07 5.68 -13.70
C ASP A 360 26.72 5.53 -12.21
N ASP A 361 27.75 5.33 -11.38
CA ASP A 361 27.62 5.22 -9.92
C ASP A 361 27.04 6.50 -9.30
N THR A 362 27.40 7.66 -9.84
CA THR A 362 26.92 8.96 -9.36
C THR A 362 25.42 9.08 -9.58
N LEU A 363 24.94 8.66 -10.75
CA LEU A 363 23.51 8.62 -11.05
C LEU A 363 22.79 7.63 -10.14
N ARG A 364 23.33 6.41 -9.95
CA ARG A 364 22.73 5.44 -9.01
C ARG A 364 22.61 6.01 -7.61
N HIS A 365 23.67 6.64 -7.11
CA HIS A 365 23.65 7.23 -5.77
C HIS A 365 22.63 8.38 -5.67
N ARG A 366 22.58 9.26 -6.67
CA ARG A 366 21.60 10.36 -6.74
C ARG A 366 20.17 9.85 -6.71
N LEU A 367 19.86 8.84 -7.53
CA LEU A 367 18.52 8.23 -7.55
C LEU A 367 18.15 7.59 -6.21
N ALA A 368 19.11 6.89 -5.59
CA ALA A 368 18.90 6.28 -4.27
C ALA A 368 18.60 7.32 -3.19
N LEU A 369 19.30 8.44 -3.17
CA LEU A 369 19.03 9.55 -2.26
C LEU A 369 17.66 10.17 -2.53
N GLY A 370 17.36 10.48 -3.81
CA GLY A 370 16.08 11.05 -4.19
C GLY A 370 14.90 10.12 -3.89
N ALA A 371 15.05 8.80 -4.05
CA ALA A 371 14.06 7.82 -3.65
C ALA A 371 13.82 7.83 -2.13
N ARG A 372 14.87 7.91 -1.32
CA ARG A 372 14.77 8.02 0.15
C ARG A 372 14.11 9.32 0.60
N GLU A 373 14.44 10.44 -0.03
CA GLU A 373 13.79 11.72 0.25
C GLU A 373 12.29 11.62 -0.03
N LEU A 374 11.93 11.09 -1.21
CA LEU A 374 10.53 10.91 -1.59
C LEU A 374 9.80 9.95 -0.64
N ALA A 375 10.45 8.87 -0.20
CA ALA A 375 9.87 7.89 0.73
C ALA A 375 9.42 8.50 2.05
N GLN A 376 10.02 9.61 2.51
CA GLN A 376 9.63 10.29 3.75
C GLN A 376 8.19 10.82 3.71
N GLU A 377 7.67 11.14 2.52
CA GLU A 377 6.26 11.57 2.36
C GLU A 377 5.28 10.43 2.68
N PHE A 378 5.74 9.18 2.59
CA PHE A 378 4.99 7.94 2.76
C PHE A 378 5.33 7.21 4.08
N ASP A 379 6.06 7.87 4.98
CA ASP A 379 6.38 7.34 6.30
C ASP A 379 5.12 7.19 7.16
N TRP A 380 4.97 6.04 7.83
CA TRP A 380 3.79 5.74 8.63
C TRP A 380 3.58 6.71 9.78
N ARG A 381 4.65 7.26 10.37
CA ARG A 381 4.54 8.28 11.43
C ARG A 381 3.95 9.56 10.88
N ARG A 382 4.34 9.96 9.66
CA ARG A 382 3.78 11.15 8.99
C ARG A 382 2.32 10.92 8.58
N ILE A 383 2.01 9.75 8.02
CA ILE A 383 0.64 9.34 7.68
C ILE A 383 -0.25 9.36 8.92
N ALA A 384 0.21 8.77 10.05
CA ALA A 384 -0.53 8.76 11.30
C ALA A 384 -0.71 10.18 11.88
N ALA A 385 0.31 11.06 11.80
CA ALA A 385 0.18 12.46 12.24
C ALA A 385 -0.92 13.19 11.49
N ARG A 386 -0.91 13.12 10.16
CA ARG A 386 -1.93 13.77 9.31
C ARG A 386 -3.32 13.17 9.52
N THR A 387 -3.40 11.85 9.71
CA THR A 387 -4.67 11.17 10.03
C THR A 387 -5.21 11.61 11.39
N LEU A 388 -4.33 11.75 12.37
CA LEU A 388 -4.69 12.22 13.72
C LEU A 388 -5.21 13.66 13.71
N GLU A 389 -4.64 14.54 12.89
CA GLU A 389 -5.16 15.91 12.68
C GLU A 389 -6.61 15.90 12.16
N VAL A 390 -6.93 14.98 11.23
CA VAL A 390 -8.30 14.79 10.75
C VAL A 390 -9.20 14.31 11.88
N TYR A 391 -8.77 13.34 12.69
CA TYR A 391 -9.56 12.82 13.80
C TYR A 391 -9.84 13.89 14.87
N HIS A 392 -8.83 14.66 15.27
CA HIS A 392 -9.02 15.77 16.21
C HIS A 392 -10.00 16.83 15.69
N ALA A 393 -9.88 17.20 14.41
CA ALA A 393 -10.75 18.20 13.81
C ALA A 393 -12.22 17.75 13.72
N VAL A 394 -12.49 16.44 13.58
CA VAL A 394 -13.86 15.93 13.54
C VAL A 394 -14.43 15.65 14.93
N ALA A 395 -13.58 15.27 15.91
CA ALA A 395 -13.96 15.04 17.30
C ALA A 395 -14.27 16.34 18.04
N ALA A 396 -13.47 17.42 17.85
CA ALA A 396 -13.65 18.71 18.52
C ALA A 396 -15.02 19.36 18.26
N ARG A 397 -15.61 19.14 17.09
CA ARG A 397 -16.95 19.63 16.74
C ARG A 397 -18.09 18.96 17.53
N ARG A 398 -17.82 17.86 18.23
CA ARG A 398 -18.80 17.22 19.13
C ARG A 398 -18.99 18.05 20.40
N GLY A 399 -17.91 18.68 20.93
CA GLY A 399 -17.96 19.53 22.13
C GLY A 399 -18.73 20.83 21.92
N ALA A 400 -18.62 21.45 20.76
CA ALA A 400 -19.27 22.73 20.47
C ALA A 400 -20.80 22.64 20.28
N ASN A 401 -21.34 21.47 19.86
CA ASN A 401 -22.77 21.27 19.69
C ASN A 401 -23.51 20.77 20.95
N ASN A 402 -22.78 20.41 22.01
CA ASN A 402 -23.35 19.92 23.27
C ASN A 402 -23.30 20.98 24.41
N SER A 403 -22.95 22.23 24.13
CA SER A 403 -23.15 23.32 25.13
C SER A 403 -24.66 23.61 25.19
N PRO A 404 -25.30 23.49 26.35
CA PRO A 404 -26.71 23.80 26.50
C PRO A 404 -26.92 25.30 26.20
N ARG A 405 -27.88 25.59 25.31
CA ARG A 405 -28.44 26.91 25.11
C ARG A 405 -29.36 27.28 26.29
#